data_80653fd5cc6e7b12c1c7fab8ae835cf7
#
_entry.id   80653fd5cc6e7b12c1c7fab8ae835cf7
#
_cell.length_a   1.000
_cell.length_b   1.000
_cell.length_c   1.000
_cell.angle_alpha   90.00
_cell.angle_beta   90.00
_cell.angle_gamma   90.00
#
_symmetry.space_group_name_H-M   'P 1'
#
loop_
_entity.id
_entity.type
_entity.pdbx_description
1 polymer ?
#
loop_
_entity_poly.entity_id
_entity_poly.type
_entity_poly.pdbx_seq_one_letter_code
_entity_poly.pdbx_strand_id
1 'polypeptide(L)'
;PAVDWADRYLFTHVARWATGSEPNDHQWEKFAVRNQKFRLVGDALFDMEADPGQTTNIAPQNPDQVQAMRTAYDAFWKETRPLMVNETAPMSPTRPFHVLFEQQEANGGIPMWQAPEL
;
A
#
# COMPACT_ATOMS: atom_id res chain seq x y z
N PRO A 1 32.12 -5.87 -1.08
CA PRO A 1 31.53 -6.69 -2.15
C PRO A 1 30.05 -6.35 -2.30
N ALA A 2 29.61 -6.25 -3.57
CA ALA A 2 28.19 -6.08 -3.84
C ALA A 2 27.45 -7.33 -3.32
N VAL A 3 26.45 -7.12 -2.48
CA VAL A 3 25.56 -8.20 -2.06
C VAL A 3 24.58 -8.41 -3.21
N ASP A 4 24.64 -9.57 -3.85
CA ASP A 4 23.67 -9.97 -4.85
C ASP A 4 22.37 -10.36 -4.14
N TRP A 5 21.40 -9.46 -4.16
CA TRP A 5 20.08 -9.71 -3.59
C TRP A 5 19.26 -10.56 -4.56
N ALA A 6 18.79 -11.69 -4.08
CA ALA A 6 17.85 -12.50 -4.84
C ALA A 6 16.63 -11.65 -5.25
N ASP A 7 16.22 -11.78 -6.52
CA ASP A 7 14.98 -11.15 -7.01
C ASP A 7 13.79 -11.66 -6.19
N ARG A 8 12.91 -10.75 -5.78
CA ARG A 8 11.73 -11.05 -4.97
C ARG A 8 10.58 -10.14 -5.34
N TYR A 9 9.38 -10.60 -5.08
CA TYR A 9 8.22 -9.76 -5.23
C TYR A 9 8.00 -8.89 -4.00
N LEU A 10 7.70 -7.61 -4.24
CA LEU A 10 7.21 -6.66 -3.27
C LEU A 10 5.76 -6.34 -3.60
N PHE A 11 4.90 -6.34 -2.59
CA PHE A 11 3.47 -6.16 -2.76
C PHE A 11 3.01 -4.86 -2.11
N THR A 12 2.09 -4.15 -2.78
CA THR A 12 1.40 -3.00 -2.22
C THR A 12 -0.09 -3.13 -2.50
N HIS A 13 -0.89 -2.73 -1.53
CA HIS A 13 -2.34 -2.67 -1.63
C HIS A 13 -2.85 -1.46 -0.85
N VAL A 14 -3.77 -0.70 -1.44
CA VAL A 14 -4.44 0.40 -0.75
C VAL A 14 -5.70 -0.15 -0.08
N ALA A 15 -5.55 -0.62 1.15
CA ALA A 15 -6.64 -1.17 1.97
C ALA A 15 -7.58 -0.05 2.45
N ARG A 16 -8.32 0.58 1.52
CA ARG A 16 -9.31 1.60 1.82
C ARG A 16 -10.65 1.24 1.17
N TRP A 17 -11.46 0.55 1.91
CA TRP A 17 -12.85 0.24 1.58
C TRP A 17 -13.79 0.76 2.65
N ALA A 18 -15.08 0.79 2.35
CA ALA A 18 -16.11 1.26 3.27
C ALA A 18 -16.20 0.32 4.49
N THR A 19 -16.50 0.88 5.65
CA THR A 19 -16.77 0.09 6.86
C THR A 19 -17.89 -0.91 6.60
N GLY A 20 -17.67 -2.16 6.95
CA GLY A 20 -18.62 -3.26 6.73
C GLY A 20 -18.55 -3.92 5.36
N SER A 21 -17.65 -3.47 4.46
CA SER A 21 -17.38 -4.19 3.21
C SER A 21 -16.63 -5.50 3.50
N GLU A 22 -16.86 -6.52 2.65
CA GLU A 22 -16.06 -7.75 2.68
C GLU A 22 -14.67 -7.50 2.05
N PRO A 23 -13.58 -7.58 2.80
CA PRO A 23 -12.25 -7.24 2.29
C PRO A 23 -11.80 -8.07 1.08
N ASN A 24 -12.27 -9.32 0.94
CA ASN A 24 -11.91 -10.16 -0.19
C ASN A 24 -12.45 -9.64 -1.53
N ASP A 25 -13.55 -8.88 -1.50
CA ASP A 25 -14.11 -8.26 -2.71
C ASP A 25 -13.17 -7.16 -3.26
N HIS A 26 -12.26 -6.65 -2.43
CA HIS A 26 -11.33 -5.58 -2.77
C HIS A 26 -9.90 -6.07 -3.05
N GLN A 27 -9.65 -7.39 -3.07
CA GLN A 27 -8.32 -7.96 -3.29
C GLN A 27 -7.62 -7.39 -4.52
N TRP A 28 -8.33 -7.28 -5.63
CA TRP A 28 -7.79 -6.88 -6.92
C TRP A 28 -7.92 -5.39 -7.23
N GLU A 29 -8.34 -4.61 -6.25
CA GLU A 29 -8.44 -3.16 -6.36
C GLU A 29 -7.14 -2.49 -5.87
N LYS A 30 -6.63 -1.52 -6.64
CA LYS A 30 -5.52 -0.66 -6.22
C LYS A 30 -4.32 -1.42 -5.66
N PHE A 31 -3.97 -2.54 -6.26
CA PHE A 31 -2.80 -3.33 -5.92
C PHE A 31 -1.65 -3.09 -6.90
N ALA A 32 -0.44 -3.35 -6.45
CA ALA A 32 0.72 -3.45 -7.31
C ALA A 32 1.67 -4.55 -6.82
N VAL A 33 2.34 -5.17 -7.78
CA VAL A 33 3.41 -6.14 -7.54
C VAL A 33 4.66 -5.65 -8.25
N ARG A 34 5.80 -5.70 -7.59
CA ARG A 34 7.08 -5.29 -8.17
C ARG A 34 8.16 -6.33 -7.89
N ASN A 35 9.03 -6.54 -8.87
CA ASN A 35 10.35 -7.14 -8.68
C ASN A 35 11.43 -6.18 -9.18
N GLN A 36 12.67 -6.65 -9.39
CA GLN A 36 13.76 -5.79 -9.87
C GLN A 36 13.43 -5.12 -11.19
N LYS A 37 12.88 -5.89 -12.14
CA LYS A 37 12.65 -5.44 -13.53
C LYS A 37 11.22 -4.96 -13.78
N PHE A 38 10.22 -5.67 -13.30
CA PHE A 38 8.82 -5.44 -13.66
C PHE A 38 8.00 -4.84 -12.52
N ARG A 39 7.01 -4.04 -12.91
CA ARG A 39 5.94 -3.58 -12.02
C ARG A 39 4.58 -3.83 -12.67
N LEU A 40 3.75 -4.62 -12.00
CA LEU A 40 2.34 -4.81 -12.34
C LEU A 40 1.49 -3.87 -11.47
N VAL A 41 0.63 -3.07 -12.12
CA VAL A 41 -0.34 -2.18 -11.45
C VAL A 41 -1.72 -2.49 -12.03
N GLY A 42 -2.59 -3.12 -11.26
CA GLY A 42 -3.82 -3.67 -11.81
C GLY A 42 -3.54 -4.66 -12.94
N ASP A 43 -3.96 -4.32 -14.17
CA ASP A 43 -3.75 -5.15 -15.36
C ASP A 43 -2.61 -4.62 -16.27
N ALA A 44 -1.93 -3.54 -15.88
CA ALA A 44 -0.84 -2.97 -16.66
C ALA A 44 0.52 -3.41 -16.12
N LEU A 45 1.39 -3.89 -17.01
CA LEU A 45 2.76 -4.29 -16.72
C LEU A 45 3.75 -3.28 -17.31
N PHE A 46 4.75 -2.91 -16.54
CA PHE A 46 5.79 -1.97 -16.93
C PHE A 46 7.19 -2.57 -16.72
N ASP A 47 8.10 -2.29 -17.67
CA ASP A 47 9.53 -2.59 -17.52
C ASP A 47 10.22 -1.41 -16.82
N MET A 48 10.58 -1.57 -15.56
CA MET A 48 11.12 -0.48 -14.75
C MET A 48 12.56 -0.10 -15.10
N GLU A 49 13.27 -0.94 -15.85
CA GLU A 49 14.61 -0.63 -16.35
C GLU A 49 14.55 0.18 -17.64
N ALA A 50 13.70 -0.23 -18.59
CA ALA A 50 13.57 0.42 -19.88
C ALA A 50 12.61 1.63 -19.85
N ASP A 51 11.59 1.60 -19.00
CA ASP A 51 10.52 2.60 -18.88
C ASP A 51 10.23 2.95 -17.40
N PRO A 52 11.15 3.61 -16.71
CA PRO A 52 10.94 4.00 -15.32
C PRO A 52 9.76 4.98 -15.13
N GLY A 53 9.35 5.66 -16.19
CA GLY A 53 8.18 6.55 -16.22
C GLY A 53 6.84 5.82 -16.33
N GLN A 54 6.85 4.51 -16.58
CA GLN A 54 5.65 3.67 -16.69
C GLN A 54 4.66 4.21 -17.75
N THR A 55 5.18 4.57 -18.91
CA THR A 55 4.42 5.14 -20.02
C THR A 55 3.87 4.10 -20.97
N THR A 56 4.50 2.91 -21.02
CA THR A 56 4.19 1.84 -21.98
C THR A 56 3.75 0.57 -21.29
N ASN A 57 2.46 0.22 -21.42
CA ASN A 57 1.94 -1.05 -20.91
C ASN A 57 2.37 -2.20 -21.81
N ILE A 58 3.21 -3.10 -21.29
CA ILE A 58 3.72 -4.28 -21.98
C ILE A 58 3.01 -5.59 -21.59
N ALA A 59 1.93 -5.53 -20.82
CA ALA A 59 1.18 -6.71 -20.40
C ALA A 59 0.73 -7.61 -21.56
N PRO A 60 0.23 -7.09 -22.69
CA PRO A 60 -0.20 -7.92 -23.82
C PRO A 60 0.91 -8.79 -24.41
N GLN A 61 2.17 -8.34 -24.36
CA GLN A 61 3.33 -9.04 -24.87
C GLN A 61 3.98 -9.98 -23.83
N ASN A 62 3.57 -9.90 -22.56
CA ASN A 62 4.18 -10.63 -21.46
C ASN A 62 3.12 -11.30 -20.55
N PRO A 63 2.19 -12.10 -21.08
CA PRO A 63 1.09 -12.67 -20.31
C PRO A 63 1.58 -13.61 -19.20
N ASP A 64 2.66 -14.35 -19.43
CA ASP A 64 3.22 -15.26 -18.43
C ASP A 64 3.79 -14.51 -17.22
N GLN A 65 4.43 -13.36 -17.46
CA GLN A 65 4.94 -12.51 -16.39
C GLN A 65 3.79 -11.89 -15.56
N VAL A 66 2.74 -11.43 -16.23
CA VAL A 66 1.52 -10.94 -15.55
C VAL A 66 0.92 -12.04 -14.69
N GLN A 67 0.77 -13.26 -15.25
CA GLN A 67 0.21 -14.39 -14.51
C GLN A 67 1.07 -14.78 -13.30
N ALA A 68 2.39 -14.84 -13.45
CA ALA A 68 3.30 -15.13 -12.35
C ALA A 68 3.16 -14.10 -11.20
N MET A 69 3.11 -12.81 -11.52
CA MET A 69 2.95 -11.74 -10.54
C MET A 69 1.58 -11.76 -9.86
N ARG A 70 0.51 -12.05 -10.60
CA ARG A 70 -0.84 -12.20 -10.04
C ARG A 70 -0.93 -13.41 -9.11
N THR A 71 -0.32 -14.53 -9.48
CA THR A 71 -0.26 -15.74 -8.64
C THR A 71 0.49 -15.48 -7.33
N ALA A 72 1.62 -14.78 -7.41
CA ALA A 72 2.39 -14.40 -6.21
C ALA A 72 1.59 -13.45 -5.30
N TYR A 73 0.88 -12.48 -5.88
CA TYR A 73 0.01 -11.57 -5.14
C TYR A 73 -1.17 -12.29 -4.47
N ASP A 74 -1.80 -13.23 -5.15
CA ASP A 74 -2.89 -14.03 -4.58
C ASP A 74 -2.42 -14.86 -3.37
N ALA A 75 -1.23 -15.46 -3.46
CA ALA A 75 -0.61 -16.15 -2.33
C ALA A 75 -0.34 -15.20 -1.15
N PHE A 76 0.25 -14.03 -1.42
CA PHE A 76 0.46 -12.98 -0.42
C PHE A 76 -0.85 -12.53 0.24
N TRP A 77 -1.91 -12.30 -0.55
CA TRP A 77 -3.21 -11.91 -0.04
C TRP A 77 -3.78 -12.96 0.92
N LYS A 78 -3.77 -14.24 0.52
CA LYS A 78 -4.26 -15.35 1.35
C LYS A 78 -3.52 -15.50 2.67
N GLU A 79 -2.22 -15.25 2.66
CA GLU A 79 -1.38 -15.30 3.87
C GLU A 79 -1.63 -14.10 4.79
N THR A 80 -1.73 -12.90 4.24
CA THR A 80 -1.79 -11.66 5.02
C THR A 80 -3.21 -11.22 5.36
N ARG A 81 -4.21 -11.63 4.58
CA ARG A 81 -5.62 -11.24 4.77
C ARG A 81 -6.12 -11.42 6.21
N PRO A 82 -5.87 -12.54 6.90
CA PRO A 82 -6.31 -12.72 8.29
C PRO A 82 -5.70 -11.72 9.27
N LEU A 83 -4.61 -11.06 8.88
CA LEU A 83 -3.85 -10.11 9.70
C LEU A 83 -4.15 -8.64 9.37
N MET A 84 -4.83 -8.36 8.24
CA MET A 84 -5.03 -7.00 7.73
C MET A 84 -6.06 -6.19 8.52
N VAL A 85 -7.10 -6.83 9.01
CA VAL A 85 -8.28 -6.17 9.58
C VAL A 85 -8.61 -6.77 10.92
N ASN A 86 -8.68 -5.94 11.93
CA ASN A 86 -9.28 -6.27 13.21
C ASN A 86 -10.64 -5.58 13.32
N GLU A 87 -11.65 -6.17 12.70
CA GLU A 87 -13.02 -5.63 12.71
C GLU A 87 -13.70 -5.74 14.06
N THR A 88 -13.14 -6.55 14.97
CA THR A 88 -13.64 -6.71 16.34
C THR A 88 -13.02 -5.70 17.32
N ALA A 89 -11.98 -4.96 16.89
CA ALA A 89 -11.40 -3.92 17.73
C ALA A 89 -12.41 -2.78 17.92
N PRO A 90 -12.73 -2.40 19.16
CA PRO A 90 -13.62 -1.28 19.41
C PRO A 90 -12.97 0.01 18.88
N MET A 91 -13.64 0.66 17.95
CA MET A 91 -13.24 1.98 17.49
C MET A 91 -13.54 2.99 18.58
N SER A 92 -12.59 3.88 18.88
CA SER A 92 -12.88 5.00 19.76
C SER A 92 -14.01 5.86 19.15
N PRO A 93 -15.08 6.16 19.88
CA PRO A 93 -16.15 7.03 19.39
C PRO A 93 -15.67 8.48 19.20
N THR A 94 -14.52 8.82 19.78
CA THR A 94 -13.87 10.12 19.63
C THR A 94 -12.60 9.94 18.81
N ARG A 95 -12.25 10.98 18.05
CA ARG A 95 -10.97 11.09 17.36
C ARG A 95 -10.00 11.83 18.28
N PRO A 96 -9.09 11.14 19.00
CA PRO A 96 -8.30 11.77 20.08
C PRO A 96 -7.52 13.00 19.61
N PHE A 97 -6.97 12.95 18.38
CA PHE A 97 -6.24 14.09 17.83
C PHE A 97 -7.14 15.28 17.47
N HIS A 98 -8.38 15.04 17.05
CA HIS A 98 -9.34 16.13 16.83
C HIS A 98 -9.75 16.80 18.14
N VAL A 99 -10.00 16.01 19.19
CA VAL A 99 -10.31 16.55 20.53
C VAL A 99 -9.14 17.38 21.05
N LEU A 100 -7.92 16.88 20.91
CA LEU A 100 -6.72 17.60 21.32
C LEU A 100 -6.54 18.90 20.53
N PHE A 101 -6.75 18.86 19.22
CA PHE A 101 -6.67 20.03 18.35
C PHE A 101 -7.70 21.09 18.74
N GLU A 102 -8.96 20.69 18.92
CA GLU A 102 -10.03 21.62 19.35
C GLU A 102 -9.74 22.25 20.70
N GLN A 103 -9.19 21.47 21.65
CA GLN A 103 -8.75 21.99 22.95
C GLN A 103 -7.61 23.00 22.81
N GLN A 104 -6.62 22.73 21.97
CA GLN A 104 -5.50 23.65 21.72
C GLN A 104 -5.99 24.93 21.06
N GLU A 105 -6.89 24.83 20.09
CA GLU A 105 -7.48 25.99 19.41
C GLU A 105 -8.27 26.86 20.39
N ALA A 106 -9.10 26.24 21.23
CA ALA A 106 -9.85 26.95 22.27
C ALA A 106 -8.96 27.63 23.31
N ASN A 107 -7.78 27.10 23.58
CA ASN A 107 -6.79 27.62 24.53
C ASN A 107 -5.77 28.60 23.92
N GLY A 108 -6.04 29.17 22.75
CA GLY A 108 -5.21 30.20 22.12
C GLY A 108 -4.36 29.73 20.96
N GLY A 109 -4.63 28.55 20.44
CA GLY A 109 -3.99 28.00 19.24
C GLY A 109 -2.90 26.99 19.54
N ILE A 110 -2.34 26.42 18.45
CA ILE A 110 -1.26 25.44 18.53
C ILE A 110 0.04 26.19 18.88
N PRO A 111 0.75 25.79 19.95
CA PRO A 111 2.02 26.44 20.31
C PRO A 111 3.02 26.33 19.15
N MET A 112 3.62 27.46 18.79
CA MET A 112 4.75 27.42 17.83
C MET A 112 5.92 26.68 18.47
N TRP A 113 6.47 25.73 17.72
CA TRP A 113 7.69 25.06 18.14
C TRP A 113 8.84 26.09 18.22
N GLN A 114 9.53 26.09 19.34
CA GLN A 114 10.74 26.89 19.54
C GLN A 114 11.93 25.94 19.67
N ALA A 115 12.99 26.25 18.92
CA ALA A 115 14.21 25.48 19.05
C ALA A 115 14.77 25.62 20.47
N PRO A 116 15.25 24.52 21.09
CA PRO A 116 15.94 24.63 22.36
C PRO A 116 17.19 25.51 22.22
N GLU A 117 17.43 26.37 23.19
CA GLU A 117 18.71 27.09 23.28
C GLU A 117 19.82 26.06 23.55
N LEU A 118 20.88 26.06 22.70
CA LEU A 118 22.03 25.17 22.80
C LEU A 118 23.03 25.72 23.83
#